data_d5ec527232f3debc114a33dd4150ea17
#
_entry.id   d5ec527232f3debc114a33dd4150ea17
#
_cell.length_a   1.000
_cell.length_b   1.000
_cell.length_c   1.000
_cell.angle_alpha   90.00
_cell.angle_beta   90.00
_cell.angle_gamma   90.00
#
_symmetry.space_group_name_H-M   'P 1'
#
loop_
_entity.id
_entity.type
_entity.pdbx_description
1 polymer ?
#
loop_
_entity_poly.entity_id
_entity_poly.type
_entity_poly.pdbx_seq_one_letter_code
_entity_poly.pdbx_strand_id
1 'polypeptide(L)'
;MEPKILVSEEDIINTYSKAEQFSCQKYFEYQKLMQENPSFGYKKCAKFLSIKQGQVRWWHTKGAKRAIPLPLKVTQKLKEVGLLPFNENHKDAEIIFNILGTLFGDGGIDIRFNTVAFISSDKRDVDLWHSDLLRIFPFAQGKTQIVEGGEYGHSYNIRCYDRAVVRFFAALGAPVGSKIVTDYSLPKYFSELKGRSYRAFFDGLFSSEIAIPRFVKTKYITDYFKNFSLSLSKAEFLEQSHLAFMNAIKHYSKKIGIKCTAIVKKDKYRNEPRKDGHHTHGYRIFFRTNMGNALFFNKIFPLCYSAAKKEKLQKEVEFCIQHNPPT
;
A
#
# COMPACT_ATOMS: atom_id res chain seq x y z
N MET A 1 -20.57 4.40 18.22
CA MET A 1 -19.73 5.34 17.42
C MET A 1 -19.73 4.86 15.99
N GLU A 2 -20.07 5.74 15.09
CA GLU A 2 -19.96 5.42 13.65
C GLU A 2 -18.50 5.15 13.28
N PRO A 3 -18.24 4.18 12.38
CA PRO A 3 -16.88 3.88 11.95
C PRO A 3 -16.29 5.07 11.20
N LYS A 4 -15.05 5.45 11.53
CA LYS A 4 -14.33 6.51 10.83
C LYS A 4 -14.13 6.15 9.36
N ILE A 5 -14.48 7.07 8.48
CA ILE A 5 -14.20 6.95 7.05
C ILE A 5 -12.69 7.16 6.84
N LEU A 6 -12.05 6.21 6.20
CA LEU A 6 -10.61 6.23 5.86
C LEU A 6 -10.37 6.68 4.41
N VAL A 7 -11.30 6.37 3.51
CA VAL A 7 -11.32 6.86 2.13
C VAL A 7 -12.74 7.25 1.75
N SER A 8 -12.93 8.50 1.39
CA SER A 8 -14.15 9.07 0.85
C SER A 8 -14.06 9.25 -0.68
N GLU A 9 -15.15 9.68 -1.29
CA GLU A 9 -15.14 10.12 -2.70
C GLU A 9 -14.22 11.30 -2.92
N GLU A 10 -14.22 12.24 -1.99
CA GLU A 10 -13.39 13.43 -2.05
C GLU A 10 -11.90 13.04 -2.01
N ASP A 11 -11.52 12.07 -1.18
CA ASP A 11 -10.14 11.57 -1.13
C ASP A 11 -9.72 10.97 -2.47
N ILE A 12 -10.60 10.24 -3.15
CA ILE A 12 -10.32 9.73 -4.52
C ILE A 12 -10.16 10.89 -5.50
N ILE A 13 -11.08 11.87 -5.50
CA ILE A 13 -11.01 13.03 -6.39
C ILE A 13 -9.73 13.83 -6.13
N ASN A 14 -9.30 13.97 -4.90
CA ASN A 14 -8.08 14.68 -4.51
C ASN A 14 -6.77 14.01 -5.00
N THR A 15 -6.80 12.75 -5.41
CA THR A 15 -5.66 12.09 -6.07
C THR A 15 -5.45 12.55 -7.51
N TYR A 16 -6.38 13.28 -8.11
CA TYR A 16 -6.32 13.76 -9.48
C TYR A 16 -5.75 15.17 -9.59
N SER A 17 -5.40 15.59 -10.80
CA SER A 17 -4.91 16.94 -11.07
C SER A 17 -5.96 18.01 -10.74
N LYS A 18 -5.52 19.23 -10.45
CA LYS A 18 -6.43 20.36 -10.19
C LYS A 18 -7.42 20.62 -11.35
N ALA A 19 -7.00 20.39 -12.59
CA ALA A 19 -7.86 20.51 -13.76
C ALA A 19 -9.00 19.46 -13.77
N GLU A 20 -8.67 18.21 -13.38
CA GLU A 20 -9.67 17.13 -13.27
C GLU A 20 -10.62 17.37 -12.09
N GLN A 21 -10.10 17.83 -10.94
CA GLN A 21 -10.90 18.22 -9.77
C GLN A 21 -11.88 19.35 -10.15
N PHE A 22 -11.39 20.39 -10.83
CA PHE A 22 -12.23 21.48 -11.33
C PHE A 22 -13.31 20.97 -12.29
N SER A 23 -12.99 20.03 -13.17
CA SER A 23 -13.98 19.41 -14.05
C SER A 23 -15.09 18.68 -13.28
N CYS A 24 -14.75 18.02 -12.15
CA CYS A 24 -15.74 17.40 -11.28
C CYS A 24 -16.65 18.44 -10.62
N GLN A 25 -16.07 19.51 -10.07
CA GLN A 25 -16.84 20.61 -9.49
C GLN A 25 -17.83 21.20 -10.50
N LYS A 26 -17.36 21.51 -11.72
CA LYS A 26 -18.22 22.04 -12.76
C LYS A 26 -19.29 21.06 -13.24
N TYR A 27 -19.03 19.76 -13.16
CA TYR A 27 -20.03 18.75 -13.44
C TYR A 27 -21.14 18.72 -12.38
N PHE A 28 -20.81 18.87 -11.10
CA PHE A 28 -21.83 19.01 -10.06
C PHE A 28 -22.66 20.28 -10.19
N GLU A 29 -22.01 21.42 -10.50
CA GLU A 29 -22.71 22.67 -10.81
C GLU A 29 -23.67 22.50 -12.01
N TYR A 30 -23.22 21.77 -13.06
CA TYR A 30 -24.05 21.41 -14.21
C TYR A 30 -25.26 20.56 -13.80
N GLN A 31 -25.05 19.53 -12.97
CA GLN A 31 -26.15 18.68 -12.53
C GLN A 31 -27.21 19.48 -11.75
N LYS A 32 -26.76 20.36 -10.83
CA LYS A 32 -27.65 21.24 -10.06
C LYS A 32 -28.40 22.18 -11.01
N LEU A 33 -27.69 22.81 -11.96
CA LEU A 33 -28.31 23.72 -12.94
C LEU A 33 -29.39 23.02 -13.78
N MET A 34 -29.16 21.76 -14.17
CA MET A 34 -30.11 20.95 -14.94
C MET A 34 -31.31 20.49 -14.12
N GLN A 35 -31.16 20.29 -12.78
CA GLN A 35 -32.26 20.02 -11.89
C GLN A 35 -33.19 21.23 -11.75
N GLU A 36 -32.59 22.41 -11.60
CA GLU A 36 -33.32 23.67 -11.45
C GLU A 36 -33.92 24.16 -12.80
N ASN A 37 -33.27 23.85 -13.92
CA ASN A 37 -33.63 24.33 -15.26
C ASN A 37 -33.58 23.22 -16.32
N PRO A 38 -34.49 22.23 -16.30
CA PRO A 38 -34.44 21.06 -17.17
C PRO A 38 -34.49 21.36 -18.69
N SER A 39 -35.01 22.53 -19.06
CA SER A 39 -35.14 22.97 -20.44
C SER A 39 -33.86 23.61 -21.04
N PHE A 40 -32.82 23.84 -20.21
CA PHE A 40 -31.61 24.47 -20.72
C PHE A 40 -30.85 23.54 -21.67
N GLY A 41 -30.57 24.00 -22.87
CA GLY A 41 -29.69 23.33 -23.80
C GLY A 41 -28.21 23.52 -23.41
N TYR A 42 -27.34 22.63 -23.91
CA TYR A 42 -25.92 22.61 -23.56
C TYR A 42 -25.19 23.96 -23.78
N LYS A 43 -25.58 24.75 -24.80
CA LYS A 43 -25.00 26.08 -25.06
C LYS A 43 -25.28 27.07 -23.95
N LYS A 44 -26.53 27.09 -23.43
CA LYS A 44 -26.93 27.95 -22.33
C LYS A 44 -26.26 27.54 -21.02
N CYS A 45 -26.19 26.24 -20.75
CA CYS A 45 -25.45 25.69 -19.58
C CYS A 45 -23.95 26.05 -19.65
N ALA A 46 -23.31 25.94 -20.81
CA ALA A 46 -21.90 26.28 -20.99
C ALA A 46 -21.60 27.75 -20.68
N LYS A 47 -22.48 28.64 -21.15
CA LYS A 47 -22.38 30.09 -20.86
C LYS A 47 -22.54 30.35 -19.38
N PHE A 48 -23.54 29.71 -18.71
CA PHE A 48 -23.80 29.89 -17.30
C PHE A 48 -22.64 29.40 -16.42
N LEU A 49 -22.07 28.24 -16.77
CA LEU A 49 -20.95 27.61 -16.04
C LEU A 49 -19.58 28.20 -16.40
N SER A 50 -19.50 29.09 -17.38
CA SER A 50 -18.25 29.66 -17.90
C SER A 50 -17.22 28.61 -18.32
N ILE A 51 -17.66 27.55 -19.04
CA ILE A 51 -16.82 26.46 -19.54
C ILE A 51 -17.07 26.20 -21.03
N LYS A 52 -16.18 25.40 -21.65
CA LYS A 52 -16.25 25.10 -23.10
C LYS A 52 -17.54 24.35 -23.46
N GLN A 53 -18.24 24.83 -24.49
CA GLN A 53 -19.49 24.21 -24.98
C GLN A 53 -19.33 22.73 -25.33
N GLY A 54 -18.18 22.32 -25.90
CA GLY A 54 -17.90 20.93 -26.22
C GLY A 54 -17.92 20.01 -24.98
N GLN A 55 -17.42 20.49 -23.84
CA GLN A 55 -17.44 19.73 -22.59
C GLN A 55 -18.87 19.51 -22.10
N VAL A 56 -19.68 20.59 -22.07
CA VAL A 56 -21.09 20.50 -21.62
C VAL A 56 -21.93 19.68 -22.61
N ARG A 57 -21.65 19.77 -23.92
CA ARG A 57 -22.33 18.94 -24.93
C ARG A 57 -22.19 17.44 -24.58
N TRP A 58 -21.02 16.96 -24.21
CA TRP A 58 -20.79 15.57 -23.81
C TRP A 58 -21.53 15.21 -22.52
N TRP A 59 -21.58 16.12 -21.58
CA TRP A 59 -22.35 15.91 -20.33
C TRP A 59 -23.87 15.88 -20.58
N HIS A 60 -24.33 16.65 -21.55
CA HIS A 60 -25.75 16.77 -21.92
C HIS A 60 -26.25 15.58 -22.76
N THR A 61 -25.35 14.81 -23.36
CA THR A 61 -25.71 13.63 -24.16
C THR A 61 -26.33 12.56 -23.29
N LYS A 62 -27.40 11.92 -23.75
CA LYS A 62 -28.13 10.90 -23.00
C LYS A 62 -27.54 9.50 -23.21
N GLY A 63 -27.80 8.59 -22.24
CA GLY A 63 -27.45 7.16 -22.31
C GLY A 63 -25.94 6.88 -22.22
N ALA A 64 -25.51 5.77 -22.79
CA ALA A 64 -24.13 5.27 -22.71
C ALA A 64 -23.07 6.22 -23.29
N LYS A 65 -23.47 7.17 -24.14
CA LYS A 65 -22.58 8.20 -24.71
C LYS A 65 -22.33 9.39 -23.78
N ARG A 66 -23.00 9.45 -22.62
CA ARG A 66 -22.81 10.53 -21.65
C ARG A 66 -21.41 10.47 -21.08
N ALA A 67 -20.61 11.48 -21.30
CA ALA A 67 -19.30 11.62 -20.72
C ALA A 67 -19.42 12.29 -19.34
N ILE A 68 -19.01 11.60 -18.30
CA ILE A 68 -18.82 12.19 -16.97
C ILE A 68 -17.32 12.30 -16.68
N PRO A 69 -16.86 13.24 -15.84
CA PRO A 69 -15.46 13.36 -15.45
C PRO A 69 -14.88 12.02 -14.95
N LEU A 70 -13.64 11.73 -15.34
CA LEU A 70 -12.98 10.48 -15.00
C LEU A 70 -12.94 10.18 -13.50
N PRO A 71 -12.63 11.15 -12.59
CA PRO A 71 -12.67 10.88 -11.16
C PRO A 71 -14.02 10.38 -10.68
N LEU A 72 -15.12 10.94 -11.21
CA LEU A 72 -16.47 10.51 -10.84
C LEU A 72 -16.83 9.12 -11.37
N LYS A 73 -16.29 8.72 -12.54
CA LYS A 73 -16.43 7.33 -13.01
C LYS A 73 -15.72 6.35 -12.08
N VAL A 74 -14.56 6.76 -11.58
CA VAL A 74 -13.78 5.95 -10.65
C VAL A 74 -14.48 5.82 -9.30
N THR A 75 -14.99 6.92 -8.74
CA THR A 75 -15.75 6.86 -7.46
C THR A 75 -17.01 6.03 -7.60
N GLN A 76 -17.74 6.17 -8.71
CA GLN A 76 -18.93 5.36 -8.98
C GLN A 76 -18.58 3.86 -9.01
N LYS A 77 -17.53 3.49 -9.74
CA LYS A 77 -17.07 2.11 -9.85
C LYS A 77 -16.68 1.49 -8.49
N LEU A 78 -16.04 2.27 -7.62
CA LEU A 78 -15.70 1.84 -6.26
C LEU A 78 -16.94 1.72 -5.36
N LYS A 79 -17.96 2.59 -5.54
CA LYS A 79 -19.25 2.46 -4.84
C LYS A 79 -20.02 1.22 -5.25
N GLU A 80 -20.03 0.89 -6.54
CA GLU A 80 -20.74 -0.29 -7.07
C GLU A 80 -20.25 -1.60 -6.45
N VAL A 81 -18.97 -1.67 -6.02
CA VAL A 81 -18.42 -2.82 -5.29
C VAL A 81 -18.40 -2.62 -3.77
N GLY A 82 -19.01 -1.56 -3.25
CA GLY A 82 -19.15 -1.28 -1.82
C GLY A 82 -17.88 -0.77 -1.13
N LEU A 83 -16.87 -0.31 -1.88
CA LEU A 83 -15.61 0.18 -1.33
C LEU A 83 -15.61 1.68 -0.95
N LEU A 84 -16.66 2.41 -1.27
CA LEU A 84 -16.79 3.81 -0.84
C LEU A 84 -18.17 4.04 -0.19
N PRO A 85 -18.19 4.71 0.99
CA PRO A 85 -17.02 5.13 1.78
C PRO A 85 -16.32 3.93 2.43
N PHE A 86 -14.97 3.92 2.41
CA PHE A 86 -14.19 2.86 3.02
C PHE A 86 -13.89 3.16 4.49
N ASN A 87 -14.06 2.16 5.33
CA ASN A 87 -13.69 2.19 6.76
C ASN A 87 -13.10 0.82 7.18
N GLU A 88 -12.52 0.76 8.37
CA GLU A 88 -11.87 -0.46 8.86
C GLU A 88 -12.81 -1.62 9.24
N ASN A 89 -14.13 -1.40 9.24
CA ASN A 89 -15.14 -2.45 9.44
C ASN A 89 -15.55 -3.12 8.13
N HIS A 90 -15.02 -2.66 6.99
CA HIS A 90 -15.27 -3.32 5.70
C HIS A 90 -14.84 -4.79 5.77
N LYS A 91 -15.62 -5.69 5.17
CA LYS A 91 -15.39 -7.15 5.22
C LYS A 91 -14.00 -7.57 4.74
N ASP A 92 -13.43 -6.85 3.78
CA ASP A 92 -12.11 -7.12 3.20
C ASP A 92 -11.03 -6.16 3.72
N ALA A 93 -11.27 -5.42 4.82
CA ALA A 93 -10.33 -4.42 5.34
C ALA A 93 -8.95 -5.04 5.66
N GLU A 94 -8.90 -6.23 6.24
CA GLU A 94 -7.64 -6.91 6.56
C GLU A 94 -6.82 -7.20 5.29
N ILE A 95 -7.45 -7.66 4.21
CA ILE A 95 -6.77 -7.91 2.92
C ILE A 95 -6.31 -6.60 2.31
N ILE A 96 -7.15 -5.56 2.35
CA ILE A 96 -6.79 -4.21 1.84
C ILE A 96 -5.58 -3.66 2.58
N PHE A 97 -5.53 -3.76 3.91
CA PHE A 97 -4.40 -3.31 4.69
C PHE A 97 -3.14 -4.16 4.48
N ASN A 98 -3.31 -5.46 4.24
CA ASN A 98 -2.18 -6.34 3.91
C ASN A 98 -1.57 -5.95 2.55
N ILE A 99 -2.39 -5.77 1.52
CA ILE A 99 -1.93 -5.23 0.23
C ILE A 99 -1.28 -3.84 0.41
N LEU A 100 -1.90 -2.93 1.20
CA LEU A 100 -1.31 -1.63 1.49
C LEU A 100 0.09 -1.77 2.10
N GLY A 101 0.27 -2.70 3.03
CA GLY A 101 1.58 -3.01 3.64
C GLY A 101 2.63 -3.41 2.59
N THR A 102 2.28 -4.25 1.61
CA THR A 102 3.20 -4.61 0.52
C THR A 102 3.57 -3.41 -0.34
N LEU A 103 2.66 -2.45 -0.52
CA LEU A 103 2.94 -1.23 -1.30
C LEU A 103 3.96 -0.31 -0.62
N PHE A 104 4.12 -0.41 0.70
CA PHE A 104 5.22 0.24 1.43
C PHE A 104 6.55 -0.54 1.33
N GLY A 105 6.51 -1.84 1.03
CA GLY A 105 7.66 -2.72 0.80
C GLY A 105 7.98 -2.94 -0.70
N ASP A 106 7.83 -4.16 -1.19
CA ASP A 106 8.21 -4.58 -2.57
C ASP A 106 7.19 -4.17 -3.65
N GLY A 107 5.99 -3.70 -3.26
CA GLY A 107 5.00 -3.15 -4.18
C GLY A 107 5.18 -1.67 -4.45
N GLY A 108 4.31 -1.06 -5.24
CA GLY A 108 4.32 0.38 -5.49
C GLY A 108 3.25 0.87 -6.46
N ILE A 109 3.05 2.18 -6.48
CA ILE A 109 2.20 2.88 -7.43
C ILE A 109 3.09 3.73 -8.35
N ASP A 110 2.88 3.60 -9.66
CA ASP A 110 3.56 4.43 -10.67
C ASP A 110 3.24 5.92 -10.46
N ILE A 111 4.22 6.79 -10.67
CA ILE A 111 4.09 8.26 -10.50
C ILE A 111 3.00 8.86 -11.39
N ARG A 112 2.67 8.23 -12.52
CA ARG A 112 1.60 8.65 -13.43
C ARG A 112 0.24 8.08 -13.05
N PHE A 113 0.15 7.33 -11.95
CA PHE A 113 -1.06 6.64 -11.52
C PHE A 113 -1.65 5.70 -12.59
N ASN A 114 -0.79 5.04 -13.36
CA ASN A 114 -1.23 4.09 -14.38
C ASN A 114 -1.28 2.66 -13.85
N THR A 115 -0.43 2.32 -12.89
CA THR A 115 -0.31 0.96 -12.35
C THR A 115 -0.12 0.95 -10.85
N VAL A 116 -0.65 -0.10 -10.24
CA VAL A 116 -0.19 -0.61 -8.95
C VAL A 116 0.46 -1.97 -9.20
N ALA A 117 1.60 -2.23 -8.57
CA ALA A 117 2.39 -3.43 -8.80
C ALA A 117 2.88 -4.06 -7.50
N PHE A 118 3.15 -5.37 -7.56
CA PHE A 118 3.84 -6.12 -6.52
C PHE A 118 4.86 -7.06 -7.17
N ILE A 119 6.02 -7.22 -6.53
CA ILE A 119 7.12 -8.04 -7.03
C ILE A 119 7.51 -9.05 -5.96
N SER A 120 7.66 -10.31 -6.33
CA SER A 120 8.24 -11.36 -5.48
C SER A 120 9.12 -12.29 -6.31
N SER A 121 10.07 -12.94 -5.65
CA SER A 121 10.84 -14.05 -6.24
C SER A 121 10.04 -15.37 -6.24
N ASP A 122 8.94 -15.45 -5.53
CA ASP A 122 8.07 -16.61 -5.45
C ASP A 122 6.74 -16.36 -6.18
N LYS A 123 6.44 -17.17 -7.17
CA LYS A 123 5.19 -17.03 -7.94
C LYS A 123 3.94 -17.19 -7.07
N ARG A 124 4.00 -18.01 -6.02
CA ARG A 124 2.88 -18.24 -5.09
C ARG A 124 2.43 -16.95 -4.42
N ASP A 125 3.38 -16.07 -4.09
CA ASP A 125 3.10 -14.77 -3.46
C ASP A 125 2.34 -13.86 -4.40
N VAL A 126 2.78 -13.81 -5.67
CA VAL A 126 2.17 -13.00 -6.72
C VAL A 126 0.77 -13.51 -7.08
N ASP A 127 0.60 -14.84 -7.18
CA ASP A 127 -0.70 -15.45 -7.46
C ASP A 127 -1.71 -15.19 -6.33
N LEU A 128 -1.28 -15.26 -5.06
CA LEU A 128 -2.13 -14.94 -3.91
C LEU A 128 -2.50 -13.45 -3.88
N TRP A 129 -1.49 -12.57 -4.06
CA TRP A 129 -1.73 -11.13 -4.12
C TRP A 129 -2.71 -10.76 -5.24
N HIS A 130 -2.59 -11.41 -6.41
CA HIS A 130 -3.49 -11.24 -7.54
C HIS A 130 -4.92 -11.69 -7.20
N SER A 131 -5.05 -12.87 -6.61
CA SER A 131 -6.37 -13.42 -6.19
C SER A 131 -7.05 -12.47 -5.21
N ASP A 132 -6.33 -11.99 -4.20
CA ASP A 132 -6.83 -11.06 -3.21
C ASP A 132 -7.22 -9.71 -3.82
N LEU A 133 -6.42 -9.19 -4.76
CA LEU A 133 -6.75 -7.98 -5.50
C LEU A 133 -8.06 -8.13 -6.27
N LEU A 134 -8.24 -9.23 -7.00
CA LEU A 134 -9.45 -9.49 -7.79
C LEU A 134 -10.68 -9.76 -6.91
N ARG A 135 -10.49 -10.34 -5.73
CA ARG A 135 -11.56 -10.48 -4.74
C ARG A 135 -12.12 -9.13 -4.30
N ILE A 136 -11.23 -8.14 -4.06
CA ILE A 136 -11.63 -6.79 -3.65
C ILE A 136 -12.16 -6.00 -4.84
N PHE A 137 -11.50 -6.12 -6.00
CA PHE A 137 -11.76 -5.34 -7.21
C PHE A 137 -12.09 -6.27 -8.39
N PRO A 138 -13.25 -6.93 -8.40
CA PRO A 138 -13.60 -7.89 -9.46
C PRO A 138 -13.58 -7.26 -10.86
N PHE A 139 -13.82 -5.98 -10.96
CA PHE A 139 -13.75 -5.23 -12.21
C PHE A 139 -12.31 -5.03 -12.75
N ALA A 140 -11.28 -5.40 -12.00
CA ALA A 140 -9.90 -5.40 -12.47
C ALA A 140 -9.55 -6.68 -13.25
N GLN A 141 -10.47 -7.65 -13.32
CA GLN A 141 -10.33 -8.82 -14.18
C GLN A 141 -10.00 -8.41 -15.63
N GLY A 142 -8.97 -9.03 -16.22
CA GLY A 142 -8.47 -8.69 -17.55
C GLY A 142 -7.65 -7.40 -17.64
N LYS A 143 -7.42 -6.70 -16.52
CA LYS A 143 -6.56 -5.51 -16.45
C LYS A 143 -5.33 -5.73 -15.56
N THR A 144 -5.00 -6.97 -15.32
CA THR A 144 -3.81 -7.40 -14.61
C THR A 144 -2.88 -8.15 -15.55
N GLN A 145 -1.58 -8.03 -15.33
CA GLN A 145 -0.57 -8.76 -16.07
C GLN A 145 0.50 -9.26 -15.11
N ILE A 146 0.83 -10.53 -15.19
CA ILE A 146 1.97 -11.11 -14.49
C ILE A 146 3.08 -11.27 -15.52
N VAL A 147 4.26 -10.70 -15.21
CA VAL A 147 5.46 -10.77 -16.04
C VAL A 147 6.54 -11.48 -15.23
N GLU A 148 7.16 -12.50 -15.83
CA GLU A 148 8.33 -13.16 -15.31
C GLU A 148 9.58 -12.48 -15.87
N GLY A 149 10.57 -12.27 -15.01
CA GLY A 149 11.85 -11.67 -15.35
C GLY A 149 12.15 -10.42 -14.52
N GLY A 150 13.40 -10.12 -14.33
CA GLY A 150 13.90 -8.96 -13.63
C GLY A 150 15.40 -8.78 -13.89
N GLU A 151 15.91 -7.61 -13.55
CA GLU A 151 17.33 -7.24 -13.76
C GLU A 151 18.31 -8.21 -13.07
N TYR A 152 17.85 -8.97 -12.07
CA TYR A 152 18.67 -9.86 -11.24
C TYR A 152 18.21 -11.33 -11.27
N GLY A 153 17.48 -11.75 -12.31
CA GLY A 153 17.05 -13.13 -12.48
C GLY A 153 15.59 -13.38 -12.17
N HIS A 154 15.27 -14.52 -11.58
CA HIS A 154 13.89 -14.98 -11.40
C HIS A 154 13.09 -14.11 -10.42
N SER A 155 12.25 -13.23 -10.95
CA SER A 155 11.22 -12.53 -10.19
C SER A 155 9.92 -12.50 -10.98
N TYR A 156 8.82 -12.47 -10.26
CA TYR A 156 7.47 -12.31 -10.80
C TYR A 156 6.96 -10.93 -10.44
N ASN A 157 6.45 -10.22 -11.44
CA ASN A 157 5.91 -8.87 -11.26
C ASN A 157 4.45 -8.85 -11.72
N ILE A 158 3.53 -8.65 -10.79
CA ILE A 158 2.14 -8.39 -11.14
C ILE A 158 1.89 -6.89 -11.23
N ARG A 159 1.19 -6.48 -12.28
CA ARG A 159 0.76 -5.10 -12.51
C ARG A 159 -0.74 -5.06 -12.74
N CYS A 160 -1.42 -4.18 -12.04
CA CYS A 160 -2.82 -3.86 -12.28
C CYS A 160 -2.93 -2.45 -12.89
N TYR A 161 -3.58 -2.36 -14.06
CA TYR A 161 -3.74 -1.13 -14.85
C TYR A 161 -5.11 -0.46 -14.63
N ASP A 162 -5.94 -0.97 -13.73
CA ASP A 162 -7.23 -0.33 -13.46
C ASP A 162 -7.07 0.91 -12.59
N ARG A 163 -7.49 2.06 -13.13
CA ARG A 163 -7.36 3.35 -12.45
C ARG A 163 -8.10 3.43 -11.12
N ALA A 164 -9.20 2.71 -10.96
CA ALA A 164 -9.94 2.75 -9.71
C ALA A 164 -9.15 2.05 -8.59
N VAL A 165 -8.48 0.94 -8.88
CA VAL A 165 -7.57 0.27 -7.95
C VAL A 165 -6.41 1.17 -7.56
N VAL A 166 -5.74 1.76 -8.56
CA VAL A 166 -4.59 2.64 -8.35
C VAL A 166 -4.96 3.84 -7.48
N ARG A 167 -6.07 4.53 -7.81
CA ARG A 167 -6.53 5.72 -7.08
C ARG A 167 -7.04 5.39 -5.68
N PHE A 168 -7.65 4.23 -5.49
CA PHE A 168 -8.07 3.77 -4.17
C PHE A 168 -6.88 3.60 -3.23
N PHE A 169 -5.83 2.88 -3.63
CA PHE A 169 -4.66 2.71 -2.79
C PHE A 169 -3.88 4.01 -2.59
N ALA A 170 -3.82 4.88 -3.59
CA ALA A 170 -3.21 6.21 -3.43
C ALA A 170 -3.99 7.07 -2.41
N ALA A 171 -5.32 7.09 -2.47
CA ALA A 171 -6.17 7.78 -1.50
C ALA A 171 -6.05 7.17 -0.10
N LEU A 172 -5.85 5.84 -0.01
CA LEU A 172 -5.58 5.13 1.24
C LEU A 172 -4.15 5.41 1.76
N GLY A 173 -3.33 6.17 1.03
CA GLY A 173 -2.02 6.65 1.48
C GLY A 173 -0.83 5.78 1.08
N ALA A 174 -0.99 4.88 0.10
CA ALA A 174 0.15 4.16 -0.47
C ALA A 174 1.15 5.12 -1.12
N PRO A 175 2.47 4.86 -0.99
CA PRO A 175 3.50 5.66 -1.65
C PRO A 175 3.34 5.66 -3.18
N VAL A 176 3.48 6.85 -3.79
CA VAL A 176 3.39 7.03 -5.24
C VAL A 176 4.76 7.41 -5.80
N GLY A 177 5.19 6.73 -6.83
CA GLY A 177 6.50 6.91 -7.45
C GLY A 177 7.60 6.09 -6.80
N SER A 178 8.85 6.44 -7.10
CA SER A 178 10.01 5.74 -6.54
C SER A 178 10.16 6.02 -5.05
N LYS A 179 9.96 5.02 -4.21
CA LYS A 179 10.08 5.11 -2.75
C LYS A 179 11.46 5.57 -2.26
N ILE A 180 12.47 5.41 -3.09
CA ILE A 180 13.83 5.84 -2.76
C ILE A 180 13.95 7.35 -2.75
N VAL A 181 13.31 8.04 -3.69
CA VAL A 181 13.43 9.50 -3.89
C VAL A 181 12.16 10.26 -3.54
N THR A 182 11.11 9.56 -3.12
CA THR A 182 9.84 10.19 -2.72
C THR A 182 9.73 10.26 -1.21
N ASP A 183 9.37 11.42 -0.70
CA ASP A 183 9.01 11.58 0.71
C ASP A 183 7.61 10.99 0.94
N TYR A 184 7.49 10.10 1.93
CA TYR A 184 6.23 9.52 2.36
C TYR A 184 6.28 9.13 3.83
N SER A 185 5.11 9.12 4.45
CA SER A 185 4.90 8.73 5.84
C SER A 185 3.75 7.73 5.95
N LEU A 186 3.56 7.15 7.12
CA LEU A 186 2.32 6.40 7.38
C LEU A 186 1.13 7.35 7.29
N PRO A 187 -0.02 6.88 6.77
CA PRO A 187 -1.24 7.69 6.68
C PRO A 187 -1.65 8.26 8.04
N LYS A 188 -2.19 9.48 8.05
CA LYS A 188 -2.57 10.17 9.31
C LYS A 188 -3.55 9.38 10.18
N TYR A 189 -4.48 8.66 9.55
CA TYR A 189 -5.45 7.81 10.25
C TYR A 189 -4.82 6.60 10.95
N PHE A 190 -3.55 6.31 10.67
CA PHE A 190 -2.87 5.12 11.18
C PHE A 190 -2.83 5.08 12.71
N SER A 191 -2.78 6.24 13.38
CA SER A 191 -2.84 6.35 14.84
C SER A 191 -4.15 5.85 15.45
N GLU A 192 -5.21 5.79 14.67
CA GLU A 192 -6.57 5.49 15.09
C GLU A 192 -7.05 4.09 14.69
N LEU A 193 -6.25 3.37 13.90
CA LEU A 193 -6.58 2.01 13.46
C LEU A 193 -6.69 1.04 14.64
N LYS A 194 -7.56 0.04 14.49
CA LYS A 194 -7.71 -1.08 15.42
C LYS A 194 -6.64 -2.16 15.19
N GLY A 195 -6.45 -3.03 16.19
CA GLY A 195 -5.39 -4.03 16.21
C GLY A 195 -5.35 -4.97 15.00
N ARG A 196 -6.50 -5.27 14.35
CA ARG A 196 -6.55 -6.11 13.15
C ARG A 196 -5.92 -5.42 11.94
N SER A 197 -6.34 -4.17 11.69
CA SER A 197 -5.83 -3.37 10.57
C SER A 197 -4.33 -3.11 10.69
N TYR A 198 -3.83 -2.84 11.90
CA TYR A 198 -2.39 -2.76 12.14
C TYR A 198 -1.67 -4.06 11.77
N ARG A 199 -2.17 -5.18 12.29
CA ARG A 199 -1.54 -6.48 12.05
C ARG A 199 -1.49 -6.80 10.57
N ALA A 200 -2.58 -6.59 9.87
CA ALA A 200 -2.65 -6.83 8.43
C ALA A 200 -1.67 -5.95 7.64
N PHE A 201 -1.59 -4.65 7.95
CA PHE A 201 -0.61 -3.76 7.32
C PHE A 201 0.82 -4.22 7.57
N PHE A 202 1.15 -4.53 8.84
CA PHE A 202 2.49 -4.98 9.17
C PHE A 202 2.82 -6.36 8.60
N ASP A 203 1.83 -7.26 8.45
CA ASP A 203 2.03 -8.54 7.78
C ASP A 203 2.47 -8.33 6.32
N GLY A 204 1.80 -7.45 5.58
CA GLY A 204 2.19 -7.08 4.21
C GLY A 204 3.58 -6.45 4.14
N LEU A 205 3.88 -5.50 5.02
CA LEU A 205 5.19 -4.85 5.07
C LEU A 205 6.30 -5.84 5.45
N PHE A 206 6.06 -6.71 6.43
CA PHE A 206 7.03 -7.72 6.85
C PHE A 206 7.20 -8.83 5.82
N SER A 207 6.15 -9.22 5.11
CA SER A 207 6.25 -10.12 3.96
C SER A 207 7.31 -9.62 2.96
N SER A 208 7.37 -8.32 2.71
CA SER A 208 8.35 -7.69 1.83
C SER A 208 9.73 -7.54 2.50
N GLU A 209 9.82 -6.86 3.62
CA GLU A 209 11.05 -6.21 4.09
C GLU A 209 11.73 -6.88 5.28
N ILE A 210 11.10 -7.88 5.94
CA ILE A 210 11.71 -8.48 7.12
C ILE A 210 12.82 -9.46 6.76
N ALA A 211 13.92 -9.39 7.49
CA ALA A 211 14.91 -10.47 7.55
C ALA A 211 14.44 -11.51 8.54
N ILE A 212 14.29 -12.75 8.08
CA ILE A 212 13.83 -13.87 8.91
C ILE A 212 14.91 -14.22 9.92
N PRO A 213 14.55 -14.30 11.22
CA PRO A 213 15.48 -14.66 12.27
C PRO A 213 16.00 -16.09 12.03
N ARG A 214 17.28 -16.30 12.36
CA ARG A 214 17.90 -17.61 12.41
C ARG A 214 18.21 -17.99 13.85
N PHE A 215 17.75 -19.15 14.28
CA PHE A 215 18.06 -19.67 15.60
C PHE A 215 19.54 -20.03 15.73
N VAL A 216 20.14 -19.68 16.85
CA VAL A 216 21.54 -19.98 17.18
C VAL A 216 21.59 -20.65 18.55
N LYS A 217 21.98 -21.93 18.54
CA LYS A 217 22.28 -22.67 19.77
C LYS A 217 23.68 -22.31 20.21
N THR A 218 23.85 -22.02 21.51
CA THR A 218 25.15 -21.68 22.07
C THR A 218 25.50 -22.64 23.19
N LYS A 219 26.80 -22.81 23.44
CA LYS A 219 27.30 -23.65 24.57
C LYS A 219 27.39 -22.87 25.88
N TYR A 220 27.50 -21.54 25.81
CA TYR A 220 27.92 -20.71 26.97
C TYR A 220 26.98 -19.54 27.27
N ILE A 221 26.02 -19.26 26.37
CA ILE A 221 25.09 -18.13 26.47
C ILE A 221 23.68 -18.66 26.22
N THR A 222 22.67 -17.92 26.62
CA THR A 222 21.29 -18.24 26.29
C THR A 222 21.09 -18.28 24.78
N ASP A 223 20.43 -19.31 24.27
CA ASP A 223 20.08 -19.43 22.86
C ASP A 223 19.29 -18.24 22.39
N TYR A 224 19.52 -17.80 21.14
CA TYR A 224 18.94 -16.59 20.61
C TYR A 224 18.67 -16.67 19.11
N PHE A 225 17.87 -15.74 18.60
CA PHE A 225 17.67 -15.56 17.17
C PHE A 225 18.55 -14.40 16.65
N LYS A 226 19.34 -14.62 15.61
CA LYS A 226 20.08 -13.56 14.92
C LYS A 226 19.36 -13.08 13.66
N ASN A 227 19.75 -11.92 13.14
CA ASN A 227 19.26 -11.31 11.90
C ASN A 227 17.76 -10.93 11.91
N PHE A 228 17.16 -10.77 13.08
CA PHE A 228 15.78 -10.35 13.19
C PHE A 228 15.68 -8.83 13.06
N SER A 229 15.38 -8.36 11.85
CA SER A 229 15.40 -6.92 11.55
C SER A 229 14.57 -6.57 10.32
N LEU A 230 14.14 -5.30 10.26
CA LEU A 230 13.56 -4.67 9.07
C LEU A 230 14.50 -3.57 8.58
N SER A 231 14.77 -3.53 7.28
CA SER A 231 15.67 -2.52 6.68
C SER A 231 15.01 -1.84 5.50
N LEU A 232 15.09 -0.52 5.46
CA LEU A 232 14.66 0.29 4.32
C LEU A 232 15.77 1.26 3.93
N SER A 233 15.78 1.67 2.66
CA SER A 233 16.76 2.63 2.13
C SER A 233 16.06 3.78 1.40
N LYS A 234 16.61 4.99 1.54
CA LYS A 234 16.16 6.20 0.83
C LYS A 234 17.35 7.04 0.38
N ALA A 235 17.10 7.97 -0.54
CA ALA A 235 18.08 8.98 -0.93
C ALA A 235 18.51 9.84 0.26
N GLU A 236 19.78 10.28 0.27
CA GLU A 236 20.36 10.99 1.40
C GLU A 236 19.61 12.27 1.77
N PHE A 237 19.08 13.00 0.79
CA PHE A 237 18.32 14.23 1.03
C PHE A 237 16.98 14.00 1.76
N LEU A 238 16.53 12.74 1.90
CA LEU A 238 15.34 12.34 2.66
C LEU A 238 15.68 11.74 4.03
N GLU A 239 16.88 11.95 4.55
CA GLU A 239 17.33 11.29 5.78
C GLU A 239 16.40 11.54 6.97
N GLN A 240 15.98 12.79 7.18
CA GLN A 240 15.12 13.16 8.31
C GLN A 240 13.73 12.49 8.21
N SER A 241 13.10 12.56 7.05
CA SER A 241 11.79 11.92 6.84
C SER A 241 11.88 10.40 6.89
N HIS A 242 13.00 9.83 6.41
CA HIS A 242 13.26 8.39 6.52
C HIS A 242 13.36 7.95 7.99
N LEU A 243 14.12 8.68 8.81
CA LEU A 243 14.24 8.39 10.23
C LEU A 243 12.89 8.52 10.96
N ALA A 244 12.11 9.55 10.63
CA ALA A 244 10.76 9.75 11.16
C ALA A 244 9.84 8.56 10.80
N PHE A 245 9.88 8.11 9.55
CA PHE A 245 9.14 6.94 9.10
C PHE A 245 9.55 5.65 9.83
N MET A 246 10.86 5.39 9.99
CA MET A 246 11.37 4.24 10.74
C MET A 246 10.98 4.29 12.22
N ASN A 247 10.97 5.47 12.84
CA ASN A 247 10.47 5.66 14.20
C ASN A 247 8.97 5.36 14.32
N ALA A 248 8.17 5.76 13.33
CA ALA A 248 6.75 5.43 13.30
C ALA A 248 6.54 3.91 13.19
N ILE A 249 7.25 3.22 12.29
CA ILE A 249 7.21 1.75 12.18
C ILE A 249 7.56 1.10 13.53
N LYS A 250 8.66 1.54 14.16
CA LYS A 250 9.09 1.03 15.47
C LYS A 250 8.03 1.26 16.55
N HIS A 251 7.42 2.45 16.58
CA HIS A 251 6.36 2.79 17.54
C HIS A 251 5.16 1.85 17.39
N TYR A 252 4.66 1.70 16.17
CA TYR A 252 3.50 0.85 15.92
C TYR A 252 3.79 -0.65 16.04
N SER A 253 4.99 -1.12 15.69
CA SER A 253 5.41 -2.49 15.98
C SER A 253 5.34 -2.80 17.47
N LYS A 254 5.76 -1.84 18.33
CA LYS A 254 5.63 -1.99 19.79
C LYS A 254 4.18 -2.06 20.26
N LYS A 255 3.28 -1.24 19.66
CA LYS A 255 1.83 -1.31 19.96
C LYS A 255 1.22 -2.67 19.70
N ILE A 256 1.73 -3.41 18.70
CA ILE A 256 1.30 -4.79 18.38
C ILE A 256 1.89 -5.81 19.36
N GLY A 257 2.90 -5.42 20.15
CA GLY A 257 3.59 -6.30 21.09
C GLY A 257 4.96 -6.79 20.61
N ILE A 258 5.43 -6.39 19.43
CA ILE A 258 6.77 -6.72 18.93
C ILE A 258 7.81 -5.88 19.67
N LYS A 259 8.73 -6.54 20.34
CA LYS A 259 9.81 -5.87 21.07
C LYS A 259 10.93 -5.46 20.11
N CYS A 260 11.08 -4.15 19.92
CA CYS A 260 12.14 -3.56 19.10
C CYS A 260 13.25 -3.01 20.01
N THR A 261 14.50 -3.02 19.49
CA THR A 261 15.65 -2.42 20.16
C THR A 261 15.97 -1.05 19.55
N ALA A 262 17.09 -0.92 18.85
CA ALA A 262 17.54 0.34 18.25
C ALA A 262 17.11 0.48 16.79
N ILE A 263 17.09 1.72 16.31
CA ILE A 263 17.20 2.03 14.88
C ILE A 263 18.67 2.36 14.65
N VAL A 264 19.27 1.69 13.68
CA VAL A 264 20.69 1.90 13.35
C VAL A 264 20.79 2.33 11.90
N LYS A 265 21.54 3.42 11.65
CA LYS A 265 21.92 3.81 10.30
C LYS A 265 22.92 2.78 9.78
N LYS A 266 22.68 2.23 8.60
CA LYS A 266 23.65 1.38 7.94
C LYS A 266 24.78 2.26 7.40
N ASP A 267 26.00 1.91 7.71
CA ASP A 267 27.16 2.53 7.10
C ASP A 267 27.08 2.39 5.57
N LYS A 268 27.66 3.37 4.89
CA LYS A 268 27.68 3.44 3.42
C LYS A 268 28.41 2.22 2.86
N TYR A 269 27.69 1.15 2.58
CA TYR A 269 28.27 -0.03 1.93
C TYR A 269 28.53 0.16 0.43
N ARG A 270 28.06 1.27 -0.18
CA ARG A 270 28.35 1.63 -1.57
C ARG A 270 28.58 3.12 -1.67
N ASN A 271 29.83 3.48 -1.92
CA ASN A 271 30.20 4.87 -2.26
C ASN A 271 29.72 5.28 -3.67
N GLU A 272 29.15 4.36 -4.43
CA GLU A 272 28.68 4.60 -5.78
C GLU A 272 27.24 5.09 -5.77
N PRO A 273 26.93 6.13 -6.53
CA PRO A 273 25.56 6.58 -6.73
C PRO A 273 24.77 5.51 -7.47
N ARG A 274 23.48 5.47 -7.26
CA ARG A 274 22.55 4.65 -8.04
C ARG A 274 22.56 5.09 -9.51
N LYS A 275 21.96 4.28 -10.40
CA LYS A 275 21.78 4.62 -11.83
C LYS A 275 21.09 5.97 -12.07
N ASP A 276 20.26 6.43 -11.10
CA ASP A 276 19.58 7.71 -11.13
C ASP A 276 20.42 8.88 -10.53
N GLY A 277 21.70 8.62 -10.22
CA GLY A 277 22.65 9.60 -9.67
C GLY A 277 22.50 9.89 -8.18
N HIS A 278 21.53 9.30 -7.49
CA HIS A 278 21.32 9.56 -6.06
C HIS A 278 22.16 8.61 -5.18
N HIS A 279 22.79 9.18 -4.16
CA HIS A 279 23.33 8.40 -3.04
C HIS A 279 22.20 8.00 -2.10
N THR A 280 22.31 6.80 -1.53
CA THR A 280 21.33 6.27 -0.61
C THR A 280 21.94 5.90 0.73
N HIS A 281 21.15 6.02 1.79
CA HIS A 281 21.45 5.47 3.10
C HIS A 281 20.34 4.50 3.51
N GLY A 282 20.66 3.58 4.40
CA GLY A 282 19.70 2.63 4.97
C GLY A 282 19.53 2.83 6.46
N TYR A 283 18.31 2.62 6.95
CA TYR A 283 18.05 2.41 8.38
C TYR A 283 17.56 1.00 8.62
N ARG A 284 17.95 0.45 9.78
CA ARG A 284 17.53 -0.88 10.21
C ARG A 284 16.92 -0.81 11.60
N ILE A 285 15.73 -1.38 11.75
CA ILE A 285 15.11 -1.66 13.04
C ILE A 285 15.49 -3.06 13.44
N PHE A 286 16.13 -3.23 14.58
CA PHE A 286 16.36 -4.55 15.15
C PHE A 286 15.21 -4.92 16.09
N PHE A 287 14.73 -6.14 15.95
CA PHE A 287 13.79 -6.74 16.90
C PHE A 287 14.56 -7.51 17.97
N ARG A 288 13.98 -7.63 19.17
CA ARG A 288 14.62 -8.46 20.21
C ARG A 288 14.74 -9.89 19.74
N THR A 289 15.91 -10.45 19.94
CA THR A 289 16.32 -11.78 19.46
C THR A 289 16.03 -12.91 20.43
N ASN A 290 15.28 -12.66 21.51
CA ASN A 290 14.85 -13.70 22.43
C ASN A 290 13.73 -14.56 21.82
N MET A 291 13.64 -15.81 22.30
CA MET A 291 12.66 -16.80 21.84
C MET A 291 11.22 -16.26 21.90
N GLY A 292 10.83 -15.68 23.03
CA GLY A 292 9.46 -15.18 23.21
C GLY A 292 9.03 -14.16 22.15
N ASN A 293 9.92 -13.27 21.71
CA ASN A 293 9.60 -12.31 20.65
C ASN A 293 9.47 -12.97 19.27
N ALA A 294 10.33 -13.95 18.96
CA ALA A 294 10.29 -14.67 17.69
C ALA A 294 9.05 -15.59 17.60
N LEU A 295 8.72 -16.30 18.68
CA LEU A 295 7.51 -17.11 18.78
C LEU A 295 6.24 -16.25 18.67
N PHE A 296 6.21 -15.12 19.37
CA PHE A 296 5.10 -14.16 19.28
C PHE A 296 4.94 -13.62 17.86
N PHE A 297 6.04 -13.24 17.22
CA PHE A 297 6.03 -12.78 15.81
C PHE A 297 5.45 -13.86 14.89
N ASN A 298 5.94 -15.10 14.95
CA ASN A 298 5.44 -16.21 14.15
C ASN A 298 3.94 -16.49 14.38
N LYS A 299 3.46 -16.29 15.62
CA LYS A 299 2.05 -16.49 15.98
C LYS A 299 1.12 -15.45 15.35
N ILE A 300 1.56 -14.20 15.24
CA ILE A 300 0.67 -13.09 14.84
C ILE A 300 0.83 -12.63 13.40
N PHE A 301 1.94 -12.99 12.73
CA PHE A 301 2.20 -12.64 11.34
C PHE A 301 2.29 -13.87 10.44
N PRO A 302 1.25 -14.15 9.65
CA PRO A 302 1.24 -15.26 8.71
C PRO A 302 2.18 -15.07 7.53
N LEU A 303 2.75 -13.87 7.32
CA LEU A 303 3.58 -13.49 6.17
C LEU A 303 2.91 -13.90 4.85
N CYS A 304 1.67 -13.42 4.67
CA CYS A 304 0.77 -13.89 3.61
C CYS A 304 1.40 -13.82 2.22
N TYR A 305 2.13 -12.75 1.92
CA TYR A 305 2.74 -12.56 0.61
C TYR A 305 4.25 -12.85 0.60
N SER A 306 4.67 -13.85 1.39
CA SER A 306 6.04 -14.36 1.35
C SER A 306 6.12 -15.80 1.84
N ALA A 307 5.73 -16.74 0.98
CA ALA A 307 5.70 -18.18 1.25
C ALA A 307 7.08 -18.68 1.71
N ALA A 308 8.14 -18.28 1.02
CA ALA A 308 9.51 -18.67 1.37
C ALA A 308 9.95 -18.17 2.76
N LYS A 309 9.59 -16.91 3.12
CA LYS A 309 9.91 -16.38 4.46
C LYS A 309 9.08 -17.06 5.54
N LYS A 310 7.80 -17.33 5.27
CA LYS A 310 6.93 -18.08 6.18
C LYS A 310 7.47 -19.48 6.47
N GLU A 311 7.79 -20.25 5.44
CA GLU A 311 8.35 -21.59 5.58
C GLU A 311 9.66 -21.58 6.36
N LYS A 312 10.54 -20.61 6.05
CA LYS A 312 11.80 -20.44 6.77
C LYS A 312 11.59 -20.10 8.24
N LEU A 313 10.69 -19.16 8.56
CA LEU A 313 10.39 -18.79 9.94
C LEU A 313 9.82 -19.97 10.72
N GLN A 314 8.91 -20.73 10.13
CA GLN A 314 8.34 -21.93 10.74
C GLN A 314 9.43 -22.96 11.08
N LYS A 315 10.32 -23.28 10.15
CA LYS A 315 11.45 -24.20 10.39
C LYS A 315 12.36 -23.72 11.52
N GLU A 316 12.68 -22.44 11.58
CA GLU A 316 13.54 -21.90 12.65
C GLU A 316 12.84 -21.93 14.02
N VAL A 317 11.52 -21.75 14.05
CA VAL A 317 10.71 -21.83 15.28
C VAL A 317 10.55 -23.29 15.74
N GLU A 318 10.24 -24.19 14.83
CA GLU A 318 10.15 -25.63 15.14
C GLU A 318 11.47 -26.17 15.68
N PHE A 319 12.59 -25.83 15.03
CA PHE A 319 13.92 -26.20 15.50
C PHE A 319 14.20 -25.64 16.90
N CYS A 320 13.78 -24.40 17.18
CA CYS A 320 13.91 -23.81 18.51
C CYS A 320 13.10 -24.55 19.56
N ILE A 321 11.84 -24.91 19.28
CA ILE A 321 10.96 -25.62 20.22
C ILE A 321 11.51 -27.04 20.53
N GLN A 322 12.00 -27.74 19.49
CA GLN A 322 12.60 -29.07 19.69
C GLN A 322 13.83 -29.07 20.62
N HIS A 323 14.60 -27.98 20.61
CA HIS A 323 15.82 -27.86 21.41
C HIS A 323 15.60 -27.17 22.78
N ASN A 324 14.49 -26.46 22.92
CA ASN A 324 14.08 -25.75 24.13
C ASN A 324 12.56 -25.92 24.33
N PRO A 325 12.08 -27.09 24.73
CA PRO A 325 10.66 -27.29 24.96
C PRO A 325 10.15 -26.28 26.00
N PRO A 326 8.98 -25.65 25.74
CA PRO A 326 8.37 -24.77 26.73
C PRO A 326 8.11 -25.59 28.02
N THR A 327 8.67 -25.11 29.14
CA THR A 327 8.42 -25.65 30.48
C THR A 327 6.98 -25.37 30.93
#